data_7fbd8c65ca364ff92aaf13ff049ade65
#
_entry.id   7fbd8c65ca364ff92aaf13ff049ade65
#
_cell.length_a   1.000
_cell.length_b   1.000
_cell.length_c   1.000
_cell.angle_alpha   90.00
_cell.angle_beta   90.00
_cell.angle_gamma   90.00
#
_symmetry.space_group_name_H-M   'P 1'
#
loop_
_entity.id
_entity.type
_entity.pdbx_description
1 polymer ?
#
loop_
_entity_poly.entity_id
_entity_poly.type
_entity_poly.pdbx_seq_one_letter_code
_entity_poly.pdbx_strand_id
1 'polypeptide(L)'
;APLYVVIAIALALIVLMFTLKSYVLPFVLLMALCTAVVYNMGTNIFFGQISYITQCIAAILQLGVTMDYSVFLMDRYEEECKYNDDRTMAMASAISSTFVSLAGSSLTTVFGFLALCFMSFKLGLDIGLVMAKGVLLGVITVVTFLPALILLLDDKIEKTRHKSLVPHFGKLNE
;
A
#
# COMPACT_ATOMS: atom_id res chain seq x y z
N ALA A 1 -19.91 3.62 -11.51
CA ALA A 1 -18.99 3.56 -10.39
C ALA A 1 -17.71 2.75 -10.60
N PRO A 2 -17.61 1.64 -11.40
CA PRO A 2 -16.29 1.04 -11.70
C PRO A 2 -15.33 2.03 -12.36
N LEU A 3 -15.84 3.01 -13.08
CA LEU A 3 -15.05 4.07 -13.71
C LEU A 3 -14.18 4.85 -12.71
N TYR A 4 -14.69 5.19 -11.54
CA TYR A 4 -13.91 5.92 -10.53
C TYR A 4 -12.77 5.09 -9.95
N VAL A 5 -12.97 3.79 -9.77
CA VAL A 5 -11.90 2.88 -9.33
C VAL A 5 -10.81 2.76 -10.40
N VAL A 6 -11.20 2.65 -11.68
CA VAL A 6 -10.24 2.62 -12.80
C VAL A 6 -9.45 3.93 -12.89
N ILE A 7 -10.11 5.08 -12.72
CA ILE A 7 -9.44 6.39 -12.69
C ILE A 7 -8.46 6.47 -11.50
N ALA A 8 -8.86 6.01 -10.32
CA ALA A 8 -7.99 5.99 -9.14
C ALA A 8 -6.75 5.11 -9.35
N ILE A 9 -6.92 3.93 -9.94
CA ILE A 9 -5.81 3.03 -10.29
C ILE A 9 -4.88 3.69 -11.31
N ALA A 10 -5.43 4.33 -12.35
CA ALA A 10 -4.63 5.01 -13.37
C ALA A 10 -3.83 6.17 -12.79
N LEU A 11 -4.44 6.98 -11.91
CA LEU A 11 -3.75 8.07 -11.21
C LEU A 11 -2.67 7.55 -10.28
N ALA A 12 -2.94 6.49 -9.51
CA ALA A 12 -1.96 5.85 -8.65
C ALA A 12 -0.76 5.34 -9.46
N LEU A 13 -0.99 4.71 -10.61
CA LEU A 13 0.07 4.24 -11.49
C LEU A 13 0.92 5.38 -12.05
N ILE A 14 0.30 6.49 -12.46
CA ILE A 14 1.01 7.68 -12.94
C ILE A 14 1.91 8.25 -11.84
N VAL A 15 1.37 8.44 -10.63
CA VAL A 15 2.14 8.96 -9.48
C VAL A 15 3.30 8.02 -9.14
N LEU A 16 3.07 6.71 -9.09
CA LEU A 16 4.12 5.72 -8.83
C LEU A 16 5.21 5.72 -9.89
N MET A 17 4.86 5.88 -11.18
CA MET A 17 5.84 5.99 -12.26
C MET A 17 6.76 7.20 -12.14
N PHE A 18 6.26 8.32 -11.61
CA PHE A 18 7.09 9.50 -11.37
C PHE A 18 7.92 9.38 -10.08
N THR A 19 7.42 8.69 -9.08
CA THR A 19 8.07 8.58 -7.76
C THR A 19 9.16 7.51 -7.75
N LEU A 20 8.93 6.37 -8.42
CA LEU A 20 9.81 5.20 -8.38
C LEU A 20 10.85 5.20 -9.50
N LYS A 21 12.01 4.60 -9.22
CA LYS A 21 13.18 4.57 -10.11
C LYS A 21 13.18 3.42 -11.12
N SER A 22 12.12 2.62 -11.18
CA SER A 22 11.97 1.50 -12.11
C SER A 22 10.59 1.47 -12.71
N TYR A 23 10.48 1.14 -14.00
CA TYR A 23 9.18 1.02 -14.67
C TYR A 23 8.40 -0.25 -14.25
N VAL A 24 9.07 -1.27 -13.77
CA VAL A 24 8.43 -2.52 -13.30
C VAL A 24 7.86 -2.36 -11.90
N LEU A 25 8.50 -1.57 -11.06
CA LEU A 25 8.14 -1.41 -9.65
C LEU A 25 6.70 -0.89 -9.42
N PRO A 26 6.21 0.13 -10.16
CA PRO A 26 4.81 0.58 -10.07
C PRO A 26 3.80 -0.54 -10.32
N PHE A 27 4.07 -1.42 -11.28
CA PHE A 27 3.19 -2.56 -11.56
C PHE A 27 3.19 -3.60 -10.45
N VAL A 28 4.36 -3.86 -9.85
CA VAL A 28 4.49 -4.77 -8.69
C VAL A 28 3.72 -4.24 -7.50
N LEU A 29 3.90 -2.95 -7.18
CA LEU A 29 3.15 -2.29 -6.11
C LEU A 29 1.65 -2.31 -6.38
N LEU A 30 1.24 -1.96 -7.59
CA LEU A 30 -0.18 -1.96 -7.95
C LEU A 30 -0.79 -3.36 -7.86
N MET A 31 -0.06 -4.40 -8.24
CA MET A 31 -0.51 -5.78 -8.11
C MET A 31 -0.74 -6.17 -6.64
N ALA A 32 0.16 -5.77 -5.74
CA ALA A 32 -0.01 -5.97 -4.31
C ALA A 32 -1.21 -5.18 -3.75
N LEU A 33 -1.39 -3.93 -4.18
CA LEU A 33 -2.53 -3.08 -3.80
C LEU A 33 -3.87 -3.69 -4.25
N CYS A 34 -3.96 -4.12 -5.51
CA CYS A 34 -5.15 -4.76 -6.05
C CYS A 34 -5.47 -6.05 -5.28
N THR A 35 -4.46 -6.83 -4.93
CA THR A 35 -4.63 -8.05 -4.11
C THR A 35 -5.22 -7.72 -2.74
N ALA A 36 -4.73 -6.68 -2.06
CA ALA A 36 -5.28 -6.22 -0.78
C ALA A 36 -6.76 -5.80 -0.90
N VAL A 37 -7.11 -5.06 -1.97
CA VAL A 37 -8.51 -4.64 -2.23
C VAL A 37 -9.39 -5.84 -2.52
N VAL A 38 -8.94 -6.79 -3.32
CA VAL A 38 -9.70 -8.03 -3.62
C VAL A 38 -9.94 -8.84 -2.35
N TYR A 39 -8.94 -9.00 -1.48
CA TYR A 39 -9.12 -9.67 -0.19
C TYR A 39 -10.13 -8.93 0.69
N ASN A 40 -10.06 -7.60 0.75
CA ASN A 40 -11.02 -6.83 1.52
C ASN A 40 -12.45 -6.98 0.96
N MET A 41 -12.63 -6.86 -0.35
CA MET A 41 -13.94 -7.01 -1.00
C MET A 41 -14.46 -8.43 -0.87
N GLY A 42 -13.63 -9.45 -1.08
CA GLY A 42 -14.01 -10.86 -0.96
C GLY A 42 -14.47 -11.23 0.45
N THR A 43 -13.82 -10.70 1.47
CA THR A 43 -14.20 -10.97 2.87
C THR A 43 -15.43 -10.17 3.33
N ASN A 44 -15.96 -9.23 2.53
CA ASN A 44 -17.20 -8.53 2.83
C ASN A 44 -18.43 -9.46 2.84
N ILE A 45 -18.35 -10.63 2.20
CA ILE A 45 -19.38 -11.66 2.25
C ILE A 45 -19.77 -12.03 3.69
N PHE A 46 -18.83 -12.00 4.63
CA PHE A 46 -19.08 -12.29 6.04
C PHE A 46 -19.87 -11.19 6.78
N PHE A 47 -19.92 -9.98 6.24
CA PHE A 47 -20.61 -8.83 6.84
C PHE A 47 -22.01 -8.58 6.26
N GLY A 48 -22.49 -9.44 5.35
CA GLY A 48 -23.81 -9.35 4.74
C GLY A 48 -23.89 -8.34 3.60
N GLN A 49 -25.04 -7.67 3.44
CA GLN A 49 -25.25 -6.73 2.36
C GLN A 49 -24.60 -5.37 2.66
N ILE A 50 -23.46 -5.11 2.06
CA ILE A 50 -22.78 -3.81 2.12
C ILE A 50 -23.23 -2.96 0.94
N SER A 51 -23.52 -1.67 1.20
CA SER A 51 -23.90 -0.72 0.17
C SER A 51 -22.86 -0.66 -0.95
N TYR A 52 -23.32 -0.61 -2.20
CA TYR A 52 -22.45 -0.43 -3.36
C TYR A 52 -21.59 0.86 -3.28
N ILE A 53 -22.17 1.92 -2.69
CA ILE A 53 -21.45 3.18 -2.45
C ILE A 53 -20.28 2.94 -1.49
N THR A 54 -20.52 2.20 -0.40
CA THR A 54 -19.46 1.83 0.56
C THR A 54 -18.35 1.03 -0.11
N GLN A 55 -18.68 0.08 -0.97
CA GLN A 55 -17.68 -0.74 -1.67
C GLN A 55 -16.78 0.12 -2.57
N CYS A 56 -17.35 1.07 -3.32
CA CYS A 56 -16.57 1.96 -4.18
C CYS A 56 -15.67 2.91 -3.39
N ILE A 57 -16.20 3.52 -2.33
CA ILE A 57 -15.44 4.44 -1.48
C ILE A 57 -14.33 3.67 -0.77
N ALA A 58 -14.63 2.51 -0.20
CA ALA A 58 -13.65 1.70 0.51
C ALA A 58 -12.52 1.22 -0.42
N ALA A 59 -12.81 0.83 -1.66
CA ALA A 59 -11.77 0.43 -2.62
C ALA A 59 -10.81 1.59 -2.91
N ILE A 60 -11.33 2.81 -3.15
CA ILE A 60 -10.51 3.98 -3.46
C ILE A 60 -9.66 4.41 -2.26
N LEU A 61 -10.27 4.50 -1.07
CA LEU A 61 -9.57 4.88 0.16
C LEU A 61 -8.52 3.85 0.53
N GLN A 62 -8.83 2.56 0.39
CA GLN A 62 -7.87 1.49 0.67
C GLN A 62 -6.67 1.53 -0.27
N LEU A 63 -6.88 1.79 -1.57
CA LEU A 63 -5.79 1.98 -2.52
C LEU A 63 -4.84 3.08 -2.03
N GLY A 64 -5.37 4.24 -1.64
CA GLY A 64 -4.56 5.35 -1.13
C GLY A 64 -3.75 4.96 0.12
N VAL A 65 -4.42 4.46 1.16
CA VAL A 65 -3.77 4.10 2.43
C VAL A 65 -2.72 2.99 2.24
N THR A 66 -3.05 1.96 1.46
CA THR A 66 -2.11 0.84 1.24
C THR A 66 -0.94 1.26 0.35
N MET A 67 -1.16 2.21 -0.59
CA MET A 67 -0.10 2.77 -1.42
C MET A 67 0.96 3.47 -0.56
N ASP A 68 0.55 4.30 0.39
CA ASP A 68 1.48 5.00 1.29
C ASP A 68 2.37 4.02 2.06
N TYR A 69 1.79 2.94 2.59
CA TYR A 69 2.54 1.90 3.28
C TYR A 69 3.53 1.17 2.35
N SER A 70 3.10 0.90 1.11
CA SER A 70 3.93 0.22 0.11
C SER A 70 5.12 1.08 -0.31
N VAL A 71 4.91 2.37 -0.57
CA VAL A 71 5.96 3.32 -0.92
C VAL A 71 6.95 3.49 0.23
N PHE A 72 6.45 3.61 1.47
CA PHE A 72 7.29 3.74 2.66
C PHE A 72 8.20 2.52 2.86
N LEU A 73 7.67 1.30 2.71
CA LEU A 73 8.48 0.08 2.78
C LEU A 73 9.51 0.02 1.64
N MET A 74 9.12 0.45 0.44
CA MET A 74 10.00 0.45 -0.73
C MET A 74 11.15 1.43 -0.59
N ASP A 75 10.89 2.64 -0.10
CA ASP A 75 11.93 3.64 0.15
C ASP A 75 12.95 3.12 1.17
N ARG A 76 12.45 2.45 2.21
CA ARG A 76 13.32 1.85 3.21
C ARG A 76 14.12 0.67 2.65
N TYR A 77 13.53 -0.15 1.82
CA TYR A 77 14.23 -1.23 1.12
C TYR A 77 15.35 -0.69 0.20
N GLU A 78 15.08 0.37 -0.58
CA GLU A 78 16.11 1.02 -1.40
C GLU A 78 17.26 1.59 -0.56
N GLU A 79 16.97 2.09 0.63
CA GLU A 79 17.98 2.58 1.57
C GLU A 79 18.85 1.42 2.09
N GLU A 80 18.24 0.34 2.56
CA GLU A 80 18.95 -0.84 3.07
C GLU A 80 19.80 -1.54 2.01
N CYS A 81 19.38 -1.51 0.74
CA CYS A 81 20.17 -2.03 -0.38
C CYS A 81 21.48 -1.29 -0.64
N LYS A 82 21.69 -0.11 -0.04
CA LYS A 82 22.98 0.61 -0.12
C LYS A 82 24.02 0.08 0.87
N TYR A 83 23.54 -0.57 1.92
CA TYR A 83 24.38 -1.06 3.03
C TYR A 83 24.53 -2.59 3.03
N ASN A 84 23.63 -3.31 2.35
CA ASN A 84 23.60 -4.76 2.27
C ASN A 84 23.64 -5.19 0.81
N ASP A 85 24.64 -6.01 0.46
CA ASP A 85 24.76 -6.61 -0.90
C ASP A 85 23.70 -7.71 -1.13
N ASP A 86 23.27 -8.37 -0.06
CA ASP A 86 22.21 -9.39 -0.12
C ASP A 86 20.82 -8.74 -0.06
N ARG A 87 20.07 -8.86 -1.14
CA ARG A 87 18.71 -8.33 -1.31
C ARG A 87 17.73 -8.86 -0.27
N THR A 88 17.87 -10.12 0.12
CA THR A 88 17.01 -10.76 1.12
C THR A 88 17.26 -10.16 2.51
N MET A 89 18.52 -9.94 2.86
CA MET A 89 18.90 -9.28 4.11
C MET A 89 18.45 -7.82 4.13
N ALA A 90 18.63 -7.10 3.02
CA ALA A 90 18.16 -5.72 2.90
C ALA A 90 16.63 -5.63 3.09
N MET A 91 15.86 -6.55 2.51
CA MET A 91 14.40 -6.58 2.67
C MET A 91 14.01 -6.93 4.12
N ALA A 92 14.67 -7.88 4.75
CA ALA A 92 14.41 -8.23 6.16
C ALA A 92 14.69 -7.04 7.09
N SER A 93 15.79 -6.31 6.87
CA SER A 93 16.13 -5.08 7.60
C SER A 93 15.09 -3.98 7.37
N ALA A 94 14.65 -3.78 6.13
CA ALA A 94 13.62 -2.80 5.79
C ALA A 94 12.30 -3.11 6.51
N ILE A 95 11.83 -4.35 6.48
CA ILE A 95 10.61 -4.77 7.19
C ILE A 95 10.77 -4.53 8.70
N SER A 96 11.87 -5.00 9.28
CA SER A 96 12.11 -4.86 10.73
C SER A 96 12.14 -3.41 11.19
N SER A 97 12.80 -2.52 10.44
CA SER A 97 12.91 -1.11 10.79
C SER A 97 11.60 -0.32 10.58
N THR A 98 10.77 -0.72 9.61
CA THR A 98 9.51 -0.02 9.32
C THR A 98 8.30 -0.59 10.05
N PHE A 99 8.38 -1.83 10.54
CA PHE A 99 7.23 -2.54 11.12
C PHE A 99 6.54 -1.76 12.25
N VAL A 100 7.31 -1.20 13.19
CA VAL A 100 6.76 -0.45 14.32
C VAL A 100 6.02 0.80 13.85
N SER A 101 6.60 1.52 12.88
CA SER A 101 5.98 2.73 12.31
C SER A 101 4.72 2.41 11.53
N LEU A 102 4.75 1.35 10.69
CA LEU A 102 3.59 0.86 9.95
C LEU A 102 2.47 0.39 10.89
N ALA A 103 2.82 -0.39 11.91
CA ALA A 103 1.85 -0.87 12.90
C ALA A 103 1.20 0.29 13.67
N GLY A 104 2.00 1.26 14.13
CA GLY A 104 1.49 2.44 14.84
C GLY A 104 0.56 3.29 13.96
N SER A 105 0.97 3.60 12.74
CA SER A 105 0.18 4.38 11.78
C SER A 105 -1.12 3.64 11.40
N SER A 106 -1.02 2.35 11.10
CA SER A 106 -2.19 1.54 10.74
C SER A 106 -3.18 1.42 11.89
N LEU A 107 -2.69 1.26 13.12
CA LEU A 107 -3.55 1.19 14.30
C LEU A 107 -4.33 2.49 14.51
N THR A 108 -3.65 3.64 14.38
CA THR A 108 -4.31 4.95 14.43
C THR A 108 -5.39 5.09 13.36
N THR A 109 -5.10 4.66 12.14
CA THR A 109 -6.05 4.69 11.03
C THR A 109 -7.24 3.76 11.27
N VAL A 110 -7.00 2.55 11.80
CA VAL A 110 -8.05 1.59 12.18
C VAL A 110 -8.97 2.19 13.24
N PHE A 111 -8.42 2.79 14.29
CA PHE A 111 -9.24 3.45 15.31
C PHE A 111 -10.01 4.65 14.75
N GLY A 112 -9.44 5.42 13.83
CA GLY A 112 -10.14 6.48 13.12
C GLY A 112 -11.36 5.97 12.35
N PHE A 113 -11.22 4.86 11.62
CA PHE A 113 -12.35 4.24 10.93
C PHE A 113 -13.36 3.59 11.89
N LEU A 114 -12.92 2.96 12.96
CA LEU A 114 -13.82 2.43 13.99
C LEU A 114 -14.63 3.53 14.68
N ALA A 115 -14.10 4.75 14.79
CA ALA A 115 -14.86 5.88 15.31
C ALA A 115 -16.09 6.21 14.45
N LEU A 116 -16.07 5.94 13.12
CA LEU A 116 -17.23 6.09 12.24
C LEU A 116 -18.37 5.13 12.60
N CYS A 117 -18.08 4.01 13.25
CA CYS A 117 -19.10 3.05 13.68
C CYS A 117 -20.01 3.61 14.77
N PHE A 118 -19.60 4.66 15.48
CA PHE A 118 -20.42 5.34 16.48
C PHE A 118 -21.36 6.39 15.89
N MET A 119 -21.31 6.62 14.57
CA MET A 119 -22.25 7.50 13.88
C MET A 119 -23.63 6.85 13.79
N SER A 120 -24.66 7.66 13.92
CA SER A 120 -26.07 7.20 13.84
C SER A 120 -26.48 6.78 12.42
N PHE A 121 -25.62 6.95 11.41
CA PHE A 121 -25.88 6.58 10.02
C PHE A 121 -25.29 5.20 9.70
N LYS A 122 -26.11 4.31 9.13
CA LYS A 122 -25.69 2.97 8.70
C LYS A 122 -24.49 2.99 7.75
N LEU A 123 -24.39 4.02 6.91
CA LEU A 123 -23.28 4.20 5.96
C LEU A 123 -21.94 4.41 6.70
N GLY A 124 -21.94 5.12 7.82
CA GLY A 124 -20.76 5.31 8.66
C GLY A 124 -20.26 3.98 9.26
N LEU A 125 -21.18 3.17 9.76
CA LEU A 125 -20.88 1.84 10.28
C LEU A 125 -20.30 0.92 9.19
N ASP A 126 -20.94 0.88 8.02
CA ASP A 126 -20.48 0.06 6.89
C ASP A 126 -19.07 0.46 6.44
N ILE A 127 -18.81 1.77 6.24
CA ILE A 127 -17.50 2.28 5.84
C ILE A 127 -16.47 2.02 6.96
N GLY A 128 -16.83 2.29 8.20
CA GLY A 128 -15.95 2.11 9.36
C GLY A 128 -15.41 0.69 9.46
N LEU A 129 -16.31 -0.30 9.43
CA LEU A 129 -15.92 -1.72 9.52
C LEU A 129 -15.13 -2.19 8.30
N VAL A 130 -15.59 -1.87 7.09
CA VAL A 130 -14.93 -2.29 5.85
C VAL A 130 -13.53 -1.69 5.74
N MET A 131 -13.37 -0.41 6.12
CA MET A 131 -12.08 0.27 6.07
C MET A 131 -11.14 -0.16 7.18
N ALA A 132 -11.60 -0.31 8.42
CA ALA A 132 -10.77 -0.82 9.52
C ALA A 132 -10.18 -2.19 9.17
N LYS A 133 -11.00 -3.11 8.66
CA LYS A 133 -10.56 -4.41 8.14
C LYS A 133 -9.61 -4.25 6.93
N GLY A 134 -9.95 -3.36 6.00
CA GLY A 134 -9.17 -3.10 4.79
C GLY A 134 -7.76 -2.61 5.09
N VAL A 135 -7.58 -1.74 6.07
CA VAL A 135 -6.27 -1.25 6.52
C VAL A 135 -5.44 -2.39 7.10
N LEU A 136 -6.01 -3.25 7.94
CA LEU A 136 -5.32 -4.42 8.50
C LEU A 136 -4.86 -5.38 7.40
N LEU A 137 -5.74 -5.72 6.45
CA LEU A 137 -5.41 -6.57 5.32
C LEU A 137 -4.36 -5.90 4.41
N GLY A 138 -4.41 -4.59 4.25
CA GLY A 138 -3.43 -3.80 3.52
C GLY A 138 -2.03 -3.93 4.12
N VAL A 139 -1.89 -3.72 5.44
CA VAL A 139 -0.60 -3.86 6.14
C VAL A 139 -0.06 -5.29 6.02
N ILE A 140 -0.91 -6.29 6.24
CA ILE A 140 -0.51 -7.71 6.09
C ILE A 140 0.01 -7.95 4.67
N THR A 141 -0.68 -7.47 3.65
CA THR A 141 -0.27 -7.62 2.24
C THR A 141 1.05 -6.91 1.98
N VAL A 142 1.24 -5.70 2.50
CA VAL A 142 2.48 -4.92 2.33
C VAL A 142 3.68 -5.58 3.01
N VAL A 143 3.50 -6.20 4.17
CA VAL A 143 4.60 -6.83 4.92
C VAL A 143 4.91 -8.26 4.44
N THR A 144 3.94 -8.93 3.79
CA THR A 144 4.11 -10.34 3.36
C THR A 144 4.20 -10.49 1.85
N PHE A 145 3.15 -10.08 1.13
CA PHE A 145 3.02 -10.32 -0.30
C PHE A 145 3.90 -9.39 -1.14
N LEU A 146 3.97 -8.10 -0.78
CA LEU A 146 4.79 -7.14 -1.51
C LEU A 146 6.29 -7.47 -1.47
N PRO A 147 6.93 -7.80 -0.33
CA PRO A 147 8.33 -8.21 -0.29
C PRO A 147 8.61 -9.45 -1.13
N ALA A 148 7.70 -10.44 -1.10
CA ALA A 148 7.83 -11.64 -1.91
C ALA A 148 7.83 -11.33 -3.41
N LEU A 149 6.92 -10.45 -3.87
CA LEU A 149 6.88 -10.01 -5.26
C LEU A 149 8.13 -9.23 -5.68
N ILE A 150 8.61 -8.33 -4.82
CA ILE A 150 9.82 -7.53 -5.11
C ILE A 150 11.02 -8.46 -5.27
N LEU A 151 11.24 -9.41 -4.34
CA LEU A 151 12.36 -10.34 -4.40
C LEU A 151 12.26 -11.30 -5.60
N LEU A 152 11.06 -11.76 -5.97
CA LEU A 152 10.86 -12.60 -7.15
C LEU A 152 11.14 -11.88 -8.47
N LEU A 153 10.92 -10.57 -8.50
CA LEU A 153 11.05 -9.75 -9.71
C LEU A 153 12.28 -8.84 -9.68
N ASP A 154 13.18 -9.02 -8.69
CA ASP A 154 14.35 -8.16 -8.47
C ASP A 154 15.21 -8.02 -9.73
N ASP A 155 15.51 -9.13 -10.43
CA ASP A 155 16.26 -9.11 -11.70
C ASP A 155 15.63 -8.23 -12.78
N LYS A 156 14.29 -8.19 -12.84
CA LYS A 156 13.55 -7.37 -13.82
C LYS A 156 13.50 -5.91 -13.37
N ILE A 157 13.37 -5.67 -12.06
CA ILE A 157 13.36 -4.34 -11.47
C ILE A 157 14.71 -3.66 -11.71
N GLU A 158 15.81 -4.38 -11.50
CA GLU A 158 17.16 -3.85 -11.70
C GLU A 158 17.45 -3.52 -13.17
N LYS A 159 17.04 -4.39 -14.12
CA LYS A 159 17.20 -4.15 -15.56
C LYS A 159 16.42 -2.94 -16.08
N THR A 160 15.34 -2.54 -15.41
CA THR A 160 14.49 -1.41 -15.81
C THR A 160 14.72 -0.15 -14.97
N ARG A 161 15.77 -0.14 -14.15
CA ARG A 161 16.10 0.99 -13.29
C ARG A 161 16.55 2.20 -14.11
N HIS A 162 15.93 3.35 -13.87
CA HIS A 162 16.28 4.65 -14.46
C HIS A 162 16.53 5.69 -13.37
N LYS A 163 17.16 6.81 -13.75
CA LYS A 163 17.38 7.90 -12.80
C LYS A 163 16.03 8.52 -12.40
N SER A 164 15.74 8.59 -11.10
CA SER A 164 14.58 9.29 -10.58
C SER A 164 14.56 10.75 -11.01
N LEU A 165 13.42 11.26 -11.46
CA LEU A 165 13.20 12.67 -11.77
C LEU A 165 13.04 13.53 -10.51
N VAL A 166 12.83 12.92 -9.35
CA VAL A 166 12.69 13.63 -8.08
C VAL A 166 14.08 13.80 -7.47
N PRO A 167 14.59 15.04 -7.30
CA PRO A 167 15.87 15.28 -6.66
C PRO A 167 15.81 14.84 -5.18
N HIS A 168 16.73 13.98 -4.80
CA HIS A 168 16.90 13.55 -3.40
C HIS A 168 17.42 14.74 -2.58
N PHE A 169 16.58 15.32 -1.74
CA PHE A 169 16.94 16.43 -0.84
C PHE A 169 17.89 16.00 0.32
N GLY A 170 18.51 14.83 0.24
CA GLY A 170 19.36 14.25 1.27
C GLY A 170 20.84 14.66 1.24
N LYS A 171 21.24 15.67 0.44
CA LYS A 171 22.64 16.17 0.41
C LYS A 171 22.75 17.63 0.83
N LEU A 172 22.28 17.97 2.00
CA LEU A 172 22.48 19.28 2.61
C LEU A 172 23.06 19.18 4.03
N ASN A 173 23.97 18.24 4.29
CA ASN A 173 24.82 18.27 5.49
C ASN A 173 26.12 17.51 5.19
N GLU A 174 27.05 18.17 4.51
CA GLU A 174 28.50 18.08 4.71
C GLU A 174 29.06 19.48 4.79
#